data_63fac43ef8851223f0068458d155ebdc
#
_entry.id   63fac43ef8851223f0068458d155ebdc
#
_cell.length_a   1.000
_cell.length_b   1.000
_cell.length_c   1.000
_cell.angle_alpha   90.00
_cell.angle_beta   90.00
_cell.angle_gamma   90.00
#
_symmetry.space_group_name_H-M   'P 1'
#
loop_
_entity.id
_entity.type
_entity.pdbx_description
1 polymer ?
#
loop_
_entity_poly.entity_id
_entity_poly.type
_entity_poly.pdbx_seq_one_letter_code
_entity_poly.pdbx_strand_id
1 'polypeptide(L)'
;VNSMRYLFIRFKIEYIDDLGDLVTTGIKDSEDYQLLNGYLKYTDELDLVGVNFGYNLSNFNLSSQTDTFLSNAPTTQYANLEDYGTLAFLAPDDNLSYIRLQYKDSTGTQIGTENLDRLTVNGAYDSYNGDIGMNLLYFGCFPANLQGSSTIFQALVTAGTIQGGSIVIQAFDNASNRIATQYKINLNCTTLKGFDPIRLTWLNQWGVWDYYTFTMKSSKTISTKGSTYQQLAGSWNESAYRIDSFKGGKKSFRVNATEKITMNTDFVNESESEWFEELINSPEVYILDGFQADSSLSSLNNYVTPVRLTTSSYTKKTVANDKLMQYTFEV
;
A
#
# COMPACT_ATOMS: atom_id res chain seq x y z
N VAL A 1 6.85 -7.03 -5.96
CA VAL A 1 6.48 -7.97 -4.89
C VAL A 1 5.35 -8.83 -5.42
N ASN A 2 5.50 -10.16 -5.41
CA ASN A 2 4.42 -11.06 -5.80
C ASN A 2 3.45 -11.18 -4.62
N SER A 3 2.34 -10.47 -4.70
CA SER A 3 1.32 -10.47 -3.65
C SER A 3 0.56 -11.80 -3.57
N MET A 4 0.55 -12.57 -4.64
CA MET A 4 -0.10 -13.88 -4.70
C MET A 4 0.75 -14.90 -5.46
N ARG A 5 0.72 -16.14 -5.02
CA ARG A 5 1.35 -17.29 -5.69
C ARG A 5 0.43 -18.50 -5.66
N TYR A 6 0.63 -19.38 -6.61
CA TYR A 6 -0.02 -20.69 -6.65
C TYR A 6 0.96 -21.76 -6.20
N LEU A 7 0.46 -22.71 -5.43
CA LEU A 7 1.20 -23.89 -4.95
C LEU A 7 0.35 -25.12 -5.18
N PHE A 8 0.93 -26.15 -5.77
CA PHE A 8 0.37 -27.49 -5.74
C PHE A 8 1.37 -28.46 -5.11
N ILE A 9 0.86 -29.50 -4.51
CA ILE A 9 1.67 -30.55 -3.89
C ILE A 9 1.62 -31.77 -4.78
N ARG A 10 2.79 -32.20 -5.23
CA ARG A 10 2.93 -33.42 -6.00
C ARG A 10 3.43 -34.54 -5.07
N PHE A 11 2.71 -35.64 -5.03
CA PHE A 11 3.09 -36.76 -4.17
C PHE A 11 2.99 -38.11 -4.91
N LYS A 12 3.74 -39.05 -4.42
CA LYS A 12 3.82 -40.43 -4.85
C LYS A 12 3.83 -41.31 -3.60
N ILE A 13 3.02 -42.35 -3.59
CA ILE A 13 2.97 -43.30 -2.49
C ILE A 13 3.69 -44.53 -2.95
N GLU A 14 4.62 -45.03 -2.14
CA GLU A 14 5.27 -46.31 -2.30
C GLU A 14 4.95 -47.16 -1.08
N TYR A 15 4.51 -48.38 -1.30
CA TYR A 15 4.20 -49.33 -0.25
C TYR A 15 4.58 -50.75 -0.67
N ILE A 16 4.78 -51.63 0.29
CA ILE A 16 5.02 -53.06 0.07
C ILE A 16 3.65 -53.73 0.14
N ASP A 17 3.29 -54.48 -0.89
CA ASP A 17 2.05 -55.23 -0.93
C ASP A 17 2.14 -56.53 -0.10
N ASP A 18 1.04 -57.25 -0.02
CA ASP A 18 0.92 -58.49 0.74
C ASP A 18 1.85 -59.64 0.21
N LEU A 19 2.37 -59.47 -1.01
CA LEU A 19 3.28 -60.42 -1.65
C LEU A 19 4.75 -60.03 -1.39
N GLY A 20 4.99 -58.87 -0.77
CA GLY A 20 6.32 -58.36 -0.48
C GLY A 20 6.92 -57.54 -1.61
N ASP A 21 6.14 -57.21 -2.64
CA ASP A 21 6.59 -56.42 -3.78
C ASP A 21 6.41 -54.94 -3.51
N LEU A 22 7.36 -54.10 -3.98
CA LEU A 22 7.26 -52.64 -3.91
C LEU A 22 6.29 -52.14 -4.96
N VAL A 23 5.16 -51.68 -4.51
CA VAL A 23 4.14 -51.07 -5.35
C VAL A 23 4.25 -49.55 -5.27
N THR A 24 4.24 -48.93 -6.44
CA THR A 24 4.29 -47.47 -6.56
C THR A 24 2.97 -46.96 -7.15
N THR A 25 2.32 -46.04 -6.48
CA THR A 25 1.19 -45.34 -7.08
C THR A 25 1.68 -44.36 -8.17
N GLY A 26 0.82 -44.07 -9.14
CA GLY A 26 1.11 -42.98 -10.06
C GLY A 26 1.23 -41.64 -9.29
N ILE A 27 1.95 -40.71 -9.89
CA ILE A 27 2.06 -39.35 -9.36
C ILE A 27 0.65 -38.75 -9.25
N LYS A 28 0.35 -38.17 -8.11
CA LYS A 28 -0.89 -37.41 -7.83
C LYS A 28 -0.52 -35.99 -7.52
N ASP A 29 -1.23 -35.07 -8.12
CA ASP A 29 -1.15 -33.65 -7.82
C ASP A 29 -2.36 -33.26 -6.97
N SER A 30 -2.13 -32.40 -5.97
CA SER A 30 -3.22 -31.77 -5.23
C SER A 30 -3.91 -30.72 -6.12
N GLU A 31 -5.00 -30.17 -5.64
CA GLU A 31 -5.54 -28.93 -6.17
C GLU A 31 -4.55 -27.79 -6.00
N ASP A 32 -4.69 -26.75 -6.82
CA ASP A 32 -3.89 -25.54 -6.71
C ASP A 32 -4.33 -24.70 -5.50
N TYR A 33 -3.39 -24.42 -4.61
CA TYR A 33 -3.60 -23.55 -3.46
C TYR A 33 -3.13 -22.14 -3.80
N GLN A 34 -3.95 -21.16 -3.49
CA GLN A 34 -3.59 -19.75 -3.62
C GLN A 34 -3.00 -19.24 -2.31
N LEU A 35 -1.81 -18.65 -2.40
CA LEU A 35 -1.08 -18.09 -1.27
C LEU A 35 -0.94 -16.59 -1.45
N LEU A 36 -1.49 -15.82 -0.54
CA LEU A 36 -1.25 -14.38 -0.44
C LEU A 36 0.02 -14.10 0.38
N ASN A 37 0.80 -13.12 -0.03
CA ASN A 37 1.99 -12.65 0.70
C ASN A 37 1.58 -11.70 1.84
N GLY A 38 0.74 -12.20 2.72
CA GLY A 38 0.17 -11.48 3.85
C GLY A 38 0.48 -12.17 5.17
N TYR A 39 -0.22 -11.75 6.21
CA TYR A 39 -0.17 -12.37 7.53
C TYR A 39 -1.56 -12.50 8.13
N LEU A 40 -1.74 -13.47 9.01
CA LEU A 40 -2.94 -13.61 9.83
C LEU A 40 -2.67 -13.05 11.22
N LYS A 41 -3.61 -12.29 11.75
CA LYS A 41 -3.61 -11.91 13.16
C LYS A 41 -4.02 -13.10 14.00
N TYR A 42 -3.54 -13.18 15.24
CA TYR A 42 -3.95 -14.23 16.18
C TYR A 42 -5.47 -14.28 16.42
N THR A 43 -6.12 -13.13 16.27
CA THR A 43 -7.57 -12.98 16.44
C THR A 43 -8.37 -13.26 15.19
N ASP A 44 -7.71 -13.46 14.04
CA ASP A 44 -8.41 -13.80 12.82
C ASP A 44 -8.99 -15.20 12.93
N GLU A 45 -10.29 -15.30 12.72
CA GLU A 45 -10.99 -16.57 12.77
C GLU A 45 -10.62 -17.43 11.57
N LEU A 46 -9.95 -18.55 11.83
CA LEU A 46 -9.82 -19.60 10.85
C LEU A 46 -11.14 -20.37 10.80
N ASP A 47 -11.68 -20.59 9.62
CA ASP A 47 -12.83 -21.48 9.46
C ASP A 47 -12.40 -22.92 9.73
N LEU A 48 -12.51 -23.35 10.98
CA LEU A 48 -12.20 -24.70 11.43
C LEU A 48 -13.41 -25.64 11.34
N VAL A 49 -14.57 -25.13 11.04
CA VAL A 49 -15.84 -25.88 11.02
C VAL A 49 -16.18 -26.39 9.63
N GLY A 50 -15.66 -25.75 8.58
CA GLY A 50 -15.87 -26.12 7.20
C GLY A 50 -14.98 -27.28 6.73
N VAL A 51 -15.31 -27.83 5.58
CA VAL A 51 -14.49 -28.87 4.91
C VAL A 51 -13.17 -28.28 4.43
N ASN A 52 -13.10 -26.98 4.25
CA ASN A 52 -11.93 -26.25 3.81
C ASN A 52 -11.30 -25.54 5.00
N PHE A 53 -10.25 -26.13 5.59
CA PHE A 53 -9.47 -25.47 6.62
C PHE A 53 -8.71 -24.28 6.00
N GLY A 54 -8.98 -23.07 6.45
CA GLY A 54 -8.26 -21.91 5.99
C GLY A 54 -8.95 -20.59 6.33
N TYR A 55 -8.35 -19.51 5.93
CA TYR A 55 -8.93 -18.18 6.04
C TYR A 55 -9.99 -17.98 4.95
N ASN A 56 -11.18 -17.55 5.35
CA ASN A 56 -12.29 -17.36 4.40
C ASN A 56 -12.15 -16.03 3.66
N LEU A 57 -11.74 -16.09 2.41
CA LEU A 57 -11.63 -14.92 1.51
C LEU A 57 -12.93 -14.62 0.74
N SER A 58 -14.05 -15.26 1.06
CA SER A 58 -15.29 -15.10 0.29
C SER A 58 -15.75 -13.65 0.18
N ASN A 59 -15.58 -12.85 1.23
CA ASN A 59 -15.99 -11.45 1.25
C ASN A 59 -15.10 -10.54 0.37
N PHE A 60 -13.93 -11.01 -0.04
CA PHE A 60 -13.01 -10.29 -0.93
C PHE A 60 -13.09 -10.76 -2.37
N ASN A 61 -13.91 -11.78 -2.60
CA ASN A 61 -14.12 -12.37 -3.90
C ASN A 61 -15.27 -11.67 -4.60
N LEU A 62 -14.96 -10.70 -5.46
CA LEU A 62 -15.97 -9.81 -6.03
C LEU A 62 -17.04 -10.57 -6.81
N SER A 63 -18.19 -10.73 -6.23
CA SER A 63 -19.37 -11.40 -6.81
C SER A 63 -20.68 -10.71 -6.43
N SER A 64 -20.70 -9.95 -5.35
CA SER A 64 -21.89 -9.28 -4.84
C SER A 64 -21.61 -7.84 -4.40
N GLN A 65 -22.65 -7.06 -4.22
CA GLN A 65 -22.54 -5.66 -3.79
C GLN A 65 -22.00 -5.45 -2.39
N THR A 66 -21.88 -6.51 -1.61
CA THR A 66 -21.35 -6.50 -0.24
C THR A 66 -19.88 -6.86 -0.16
N ASP A 67 -19.32 -7.38 -1.25
CA ASP A 67 -17.92 -7.81 -1.29
C ASP A 67 -16.99 -6.61 -1.30
N THR A 68 -15.81 -6.75 -0.74
CA THR A 68 -14.88 -5.66 -0.51
C THR A 68 -13.57 -5.84 -1.27
N PHE A 69 -12.86 -4.75 -1.48
CA PHE A 69 -11.48 -4.79 -1.96
C PHE A 69 -10.57 -5.41 -0.90
N LEU A 70 -9.39 -5.86 -1.29
CA LEU A 70 -8.38 -6.45 -0.40
C LEU A 70 -7.73 -5.36 0.48
N SER A 71 -8.52 -4.70 1.28
CA SER A 71 -8.08 -3.66 2.19
C SER A 71 -9.04 -3.56 3.36
N ASN A 72 -8.51 -3.36 4.56
CA ASN A 72 -9.28 -3.02 5.75
C ASN A 72 -9.43 -1.49 5.92
N ALA A 73 -8.95 -0.73 4.95
CA ALA A 73 -9.16 0.70 4.92
C ALA A 73 -10.66 1.03 4.86
N PRO A 74 -11.09 2.13 5.48
CA PRO A 74 -12.46 2.61 5.33
C PRO A 74 -12.82 2.78 3.86
N THR A 75 -14.05 2.43 3.51
CA THR A 75 -14.57 2.58 2.13
C THR A 75 -14.65 4.04 1.66
N THR A 76 -14.49 4.97 2.59
CA THR A 76 -14.37 6.39 2.30
C THR A 76 -13.02 6.87 2.82
N GLN A 77 -12.16 7.30 1.92
CA GLN A 77 -10.85 7.86 2.22
C GLN A 77 -10.73 9.31 1.75
N TYR A 78 -9.65 9.96 2.18
CA TYR A 78 -9.28 11.31 1.77
C TYR A 78 -7.95 11.28 1.03
N ALA A 79 -7.85 12.05 -0.04
CA ALA A 79 -6.63 12.18 -0.83
C ALA A 79 -6.44 13.60 -1.36
N ASN A 80 -5.18 13.99 -1.56
CA ASN A 80 -4.83 15.19 -2.29
C ASN A 80 -4.76 14.89 -3.80
N LEU A 81 -4.77 15.92 -4.64
CA LEU A 81 -4.65 15.74 -6.09
C LEU A 81 -3.33 15.07 -6.52
N GLU A 82 -2.30 15.20 -5.71
CA GLU A 82 -0.96 14.66 -5.95
C GLU A 82 -0.76 13.24 -5.41
N ASP A 83 -1.78 12.66 -4.79
CA ASP A 83 -1.68 11.37 -4.15
C ASP A 83 -1.86 10.21 -5.14
N TYR A 84 -0.84 9.35 -5.24
CA TYR A 84 -0.91 8.06 -5.92
C TYR A 84 -1.47 6.98 -5.01
N GLY A 85 -2.11 5.98 -5.60
CA GLY A 85 -2.54 4.79 -4.88
C GLY A 85 -3.29 3.84 -5.78
N THR A 86 -3.37 2.59 -5.33
CA THR A 86 -4.06 1.51 -6.03
C THR A 86 -5.05 0.83 -5.09
N LEU A 87 -6.13 0.32 -5.62
CA LEU A 87 -6.97 -0.67 -4.96
C LEU A 87 -6.68 -2.03 -5.54
N ALA A 88 -6.58 -3.04 -4.67
CA ALA A 88 -6.41 -4.41 -5.08
C ALA A 88 -7.70 -5.21 -4.77
N PHE A 89 -8.01 -6.17 -5.63
CA PHE A 89 -9.18 -7.01 -5.46
C PHE A 89 -9.01 -8.37 -6.13
N LEU A 90 -9.76 -9.33 -5.66
CA LEU A 90 -9.86 -10.66 -6.25
C LEU A 90 -11.09 -10.71 -7.15
N ALA A 91 -10.90 -11.05 -8.41
CA ALA A 91 -12.00 -11.27 -9.35
C ALA A 91 -11.95 -12.73 -9.84
N PRO A 92 -12.86 -13.58 -9.37
CA PRO A 92 -12.95 -14.95 -9.86
C PRO A 92 -13.50 -14.96 -11.28
N ASP A 93 -13.06 -15.93 -12.05
CA ASP A 93 -13.69 -16.40 -13.28
C ASP A 93 -14.19 -15.31 -14.25
N ASP A 94 -13.37 -14.29 -14.49
CA ASP A 94 -13.73 -13.19 -15.40
C ASP A 94 -14.99 -12.40 -15.01
N ASN A 95 -15.36 -12.45 -13.76
CA ASN A 95 -16.58 -11.81 -13.28
C ASN A 95 -16.53 -10.27 -13.39
N LEU A 96 -15.34 -9.68 -13.28
CA LEU A 96 -15.19 -8.25 -13.46
C LEU A 96 -15.15 -7.88 -14.94
N SER A 97 -16.07 -7.05 -15.38
CA SER A 97 -16.08 -6.48 -16.73
C SER A 97 -15.41 -5.10 -16.78
N TYR A 98 -15.82 -4.21 -15.90
CA TYR A 98 -15.28 -2.86 -15.87
C TYR A 98 -15.39 -2.23 -14.49
N ILE A 99 -14.56 -1.22 -14.27
CA ILE A 99 -14.65 -0.34 -13.11
C ILE A 99 -15.20 1.00 -13.57
N ARG A 100 -16.26 1.45 -12.92
CA ARG A 100 -16.86 2.76 -13.15
C ARG A 100 -16.31 3.76 -12.16
N LEU A 101 -15.81 4.87 -12.67
CA LEU A 101 -15.47 6.07 -11.92
C LEU A 101 -16.59 7.11 -12.11
N GLN A 102 -17.10 7.62 -11.01
CA GLN A 102 -18.02 8.75 -11.00
C GLN A 102 -17.36 9.93 -10.30
N TYR A 103 -17.25 11.02 -10.99
CA TYR A 103 -16.69 12.25 -10.46
C TYR A 103 -17.84 13.15 -9.96
N LYS A 104 -17.71 13.57 -8.71
CA LYS A 104 -18.71 14.46 -8.08
C LYS A 104 -18.05 15.73 -7.61
N ASP A 105 -18.77 16.85 -7.72
CA ASP A 105 -18.33 18.13 -7.19
C ASP A 105 -18.47 18.19 -5.65
N SER A 106 -18.13 19.33 -5.07
CA SER A 106 -18.21 19.57 -3.63
C SER A 106 -19.65 19.51 -3.07
N THR A 107 -20.66 19.62 -3.93
CA THR A 107 -22.08 19.49 -3.56
C THR A 107 -22.58 18.05 -3.65
N GLY A 108 -21.78 17.14 -4.20
CA GLY A 108 -22.12 15.74 -4.44
C GLY A 108 -22.82 15.50 -5.79
N THR A 109 -22.93 16.54 -6.64
CA THR A 109 -23.49 16.42 -7.99
C THR A 109 -22.49 15.72 -8.91
N GLN A 110 -22.95 14.77 -9.72
CA GLN A 110 -22.09 14.08 -10.68
C GLN A 110 -21.74 15.03 -11.83
N ILE A 111 -20.44 15.23 -12.04
CA ILE A 111 -19.88 16.12 -13.08
C ILE A 111 -19.15 15.36 -14.19
N GLY A 112 -18.92 14.07 -14.00
CA GLY A 112 -18.30 13.21 -15.00
C GLY A 112 -18.41 11.75 -14.62
N THR A 113 -18.24 10.86 -15.60
CA THR A 113 -18.15 9.42 -15.41
C THR A 113 -17.33 8.79 -16.52
N GLU A 114 -16.60 7.74 -16.18
CA GLU A 114 -15.94 6.89 -17.16
C GLU A 114 -15.96 5.44 -16.72
N ASN A 115 -15.92 4.54 -17.67
CA ASN A 115 -15.76 3.12 -17.43
C ASN A 115 -14.37 2.71 -17.91
N LEU A 116 -13.65 2.02 -17.06
CA LEU A 116 -12.35 1.45 -17.38
C LEU A 116 -12.52 -0.05 -17.50
N ASP A 117 -12.40 -0.54 -18.71
CA ASP A 117 -12.50 -1.97 -18.98
C ASP A 117 -11.36 -2.72 -18.31
N ARG A 118 -11.63 -3.95 -17.89
CA ARG A 118 -10.64 -4.82 -17.24
C ARG A 118 -9.33 -4.92 -18.03
N LEU A 119 -9.42 -5.09 -19.35
CA LEU A 119 -8.26 -5.16 -20.25
C LEU A 119 -7.42 -3.87 -20.22
N THR A 120 -8.07 -2.71 -20.12
CA THR A 120 -7.39 -1.41 -20.06
C THR A 120 -6.68 -1.22 -18.70
N VAL A 121 -7.26 -1.74 -17.62
CA VAL A 121 -6.74 -1.62 -16.26
C VAL A 121 -5.50 -2.49 -16.04
N ASN A 122 -5.51 -3.72 -16.56
CA ASN A 122 -4.47 -4.71 -16.28
C ASN A 122 -3.53 -5.01 -17.46
N GLY A 123 -3.77 -4.42 -18.62
CA GLY A 123 -2.96 -4.67 -19.81
C GLY A 123 -2.92 -6.14 -20.22
N ALA A 124 -1.78 -6.59 -20.71
CA ALA A 124 -1.58 -7.93 -21.26
C ALA A 124 -1.67 -9.09 -20.23
N TYR A 125 -1.92 -8.82 -18.96
CA TYR A 125 -2.07 -9.87 -17.96
C TYR A 125 -3.35 -10.69 -18.08
N ASP A 126 -4.29 -10.24 -18.88
CA ASP A 126 -5.50 -11.01 -19.22
C ASP A 126 -5.22 -12.22 -20.11
N SER A 127 -4.02 -12.33 -20.64
CA SER A 127 -3.55 -13.49 -21.41
C SER A 127 -2.87 -14.57 -20.57
N TYR A 128 -2.97 -14.52 -19.24
CA TYR A 128 -2.62 -15.69 -18.44
C TYR A 128 -3.74 -16.73 -18.65
N ASN A 129 -3.44 -17.50 -19.67
CA ASN A 129 -4.27 -18.45 -20.31
C ASN A 129 -4.88 -19.41 -19.30
N GLY A 130 -6.18 -19.34 -19.22
CA GLY A 130 -7.11 -20.33 -18.70
C GLY A 130 -6.55 -21.23 -17.65
N ASP A 131 -7.05 -21.29 -16.74
CA ASP A 131 -7.36 -22.16 -15.66
C ASP A 131 -7.30 -21.40 -14.36
N ILE A 132 -8.47 -21.06 -14.02
CA ILE A 132 -8.94 -21.29 -12.71
C ILE A 132 -8.40 -20.29 -11.75
N GLY A 133 -9.19 -19.46 -11.40
CA GLY A 133 -9.07 -18.96 -10.10
C GLY A 133 -8.99 -17.47 -10.06
N MET A 134 -9.09 -17.00 -8.90
CA MET A 134 -9.11 -15.62 -8.54
C MET A 134 -7.89 -14.89 -9.11
N ASN A 135 -8.12 -13.97 -10.00
CA ASN A 135 -7.09 -13.07 -10.46
C ASN A 135 -6.97 -11.92 -9.46
N LEU A 136 -5.76 -11.71 -8.95
CA LEU A 136 -5.44 -10.53 -8.18
C LEU A 136 -5.21 -9.36 -9.14
N LEU A 137 -6.08 -8.38 -9.06
CA LEU A 137 -6.08 -7.21 -9.93
C LEU A 137 -5.77 -5.95 -9.14
N TYR A 138 -4.99 -5.04 -9.75
CA TYR A 138 -4.66 -3.73 -9.19
C TYR A 138 -5.23 -2.63 -10.06
N PHE A 139 -5.82 -1.66 -9.42
CA PHE A 139 -6.43 -0.53 -10.09
C PHE A 139 -5.92 0.80 -9.52
N GLY A 140 -5.24 1.59 -10.35
CA GLY A 140 -4.76 2.93 -10.00
C GLY A 140 -5.89 3.95 -10.07
N CYS A 141 -6.54 4.20 -8.95
CA CYS A 141 -7.76 5.00 -8.86
C CYS A 141 -7.61 6.30 -8.08
N PHE A 142 -6.46 6.55 -7.50
CA PHE A 142 -6.20 7.79 -6.76
C PHE A 142 -5.98 8.97 -7.72
N PRO A 143 -6.15 10.21 -7.24
CA PRO A 143 -6.16 11.39 -8.11
C PRO A 143 -4.94 11.53 -8.99
N ALA A 144 -3.73 11.29 -8.49
CA ALA A 144 -2.51 11.39 -9.27
C ALA A 144 -2.44 10.34 -10.39
N ASN A 145 -2.94 9.11 -10.17
CA ASN A 145 -3.04 8.09 -11.21
C ASN A 145 -3.97 8.54 -12.33
N LEU A 146 -5.13 9.12 -11.96
CA LEU A 146 -6.14 9.56 -12.93
C LEU A 146 -5.70 10.81 -13.68
N GLN A 147 -4.90 11.69 -13.09
CA GLN A 147 -4.28 12.80 -13.82
C GLN A 147 -3.35 12.31 -14.94
N GLY A 148 -2.72 11.15 -14.75
CA GLY A 148 -1.88 10.54 -15.78
C GLY A 148 -2.63 9.77 -16.85
N SER A 149 -3.84 9.26 -16.57
CA SER A 149 -4.53 8.27 -17.41
C SER A 149 -5.92 8.69 -17.90
N SER A 150 -6.64 9.56 -17.18
CA SER A 150 -8.01 9.96 -17.51
C SER A 150 -8.07 11.37 -18.08
N THR A 151 -8.46 11.50 -19.36
CA THR A 151 -8.69 12.82 -19.99
C THR A 151 -9.88 13.57 -19.38
N ILE A 152 -10.89 12.83 -18.90
CA ILE A 152 -12.06 13.41 -18.23
C ILE A 152 -11.63 14.01 -16.89
N PHE A 153 -10.89 13.26 -16.09
CA PHE A 153 -10.42 13.75 -14.81
C PHE A 153 -9.47 14.95 -14.96
N GLN A 154 -8.55 14.91 -15.92
CA GLN A 154 -7.67 16.04 -16.25
C GLN A 154 -8.45 17.31 -16.58
N ALA A 155 -9.51 17.18 -17.38
CA ALA A 155 -10.36 18.33 -17.74
C ALA A 155 -11.06 18.90 -16.50
N LEU A 156 -11.57 18.05 -15.60
CA LEU A 156 -12.23 18.47 -14.36
C LEU A 156 -11.25 19.16 -13.39
N VAL A 157 -10.02 18.67 -13.30
CA VAL A 157 -8.96 19.31 -12.50
C VAL A 157 -8.58 20.66 -13.08
N THR A 158 -8.38 20.74 -14.41
CA THR A 158 -8.03 21.99 -15.11
C THR A 158 -9.14 23.04 -14.96
N ALA A 159 -10.40 22.62 -15.04
CA ALA A 159 -11.56 23.50 -14.83
C ALA A 159 -11.79 23.88 -13.35
N GLY A 160 -11.09 23.23 -12.40
CA GLY A 160 -11.26 23.44 -10.96
C GLY A 160 -12.59 22.93 -10.39
N THR A 161 -13.39 22.21 -11.18
CA THR A 161 -14.73 21.77 -10.79
C THR A 161 -14.74 20.59 -9.84
N ILE A 162 -13.67 19.80 -9.81
CA ILE A 162 -13.52 18.62 -8.93
C ILE A 162 -12.98 18.96 -7.53
N GLN A 163 -12.56 20.21 -7.29
CA GLN A 163 -11.98 20.61 -6.00
C GLN A 163 -12.98 20.45 -4.85
N GLY A 164 -12.56 19.78 -3.77
CA GLY A 164 -13.44 19.44 -2.65
C GLY A 164 -14.54 18.43 -2.98
N GLY A 165 -14.50 17.87 -4.18
CA GLY A 165 -15.41 16.84 -4.64
C GLY A 165 -14.97 15.42 -4.25
N SER A 166 -15.43 14.44 -5.01
CA SER A 166 -15.08 13.05 -4.74
C SER A 166 -15.07 12.18 -5.99
N ILE A 167 -14.28 11.11 -5.91
CA ILE A 167 -14.21 10.03 -6.87
C ILE A 167 -14.92 8.81 -6.26
N VAL A 168 -15.93 8.31 -6.94
CA VAL A 168 -16.67 7.11 -6.52
C VAL A 168 -16.28 5.97 -7.45
N ILE A 169 -15.84 4.86 -6.87
CA ILE A 169 -15.30 3.70 -7.56
C ILE A 169 -16.25 2.54 -7.35
N GLN A 170 -16.65 1.89 -8.43
CA GLN A 170 -17.60 0.79 -8.45
C GLN A 170 -17.16 -0.28 -9.45
N ALA A 171 -17.20 -1.55 -9.07
CA ALA A 171 -16.91 -2.68 -9.94
C ALA A 171 -18.19 -3.29 -10.49
N PHE A 172 -18.19 -3.67 -11.75
CA PHE A 172 -19.34 -4.21 -12.47
C PHE A 172 -19.00 -5.48 -13.23
N ASP A 173 -19.96 -6.40 -13.31
CA ASP A 173 -19.92 -7.59 -14.15
C ASP A 173 -20.31 -7.28 -15.61
N ASN A 174 -20.29 -8.31 -16.46
CA ASN A 174 -20.72 -8.22 -17.86
C ASN A 174 -22.22 -7.90 -18.02
N ALA A 175 -23.03 -8.20 -17.02
CA ALA A 175 -24.46 -7.88 -17.01
C ALA A 175 -24.76 -6.49 -16.44
N SER A 176 -23.71 -5.70 -16.14
CA SER A 176 -23.81 -4.40 -15.50
C SER A 176 -24.40 -4.42 -14.09
N ASN A 177 -24.26 -5.53 -13.37
CA ASN A 177 -24.55 -5.57 -11.94
C ASN A 177 -23.31 -5.13 -11.16
N ARG A 178 -23.52 -4.40 -10.09
CA ARG A 178 -22.43 -4.04 -9.19
C ARG A 178 -22.01 -5.25 -8.34
N ILE A 179 -20.72 -5.58 -8.38
CA ILE A 179 -20.13 -6.75 -7.74
C ILE A 179 -19.20 -6.42 -6.56
N ALA A 180 -19.16 -5.18 -6.11
CA ALA A 180 -18.38 -4.75 -4.95
C ALA A 180 -19.07 -3.64 -4.18
N THR A 181 -18.69 -3.49 -2.93
CA THR A 181 -18.98 -2.29 -2.14
C THR A 181 -18.39 -1.06 -2.83
N GLN A 182 -19.12 0.02 -2.80
CA GLN A 182 -18.69 1.29 -3.35
C GLN A 182 -17.54 1.85 -2.52
N TYR A 183 -16.46 2.24 -3.19
CA TYR A 183 -15.34 2.94 -2.58
C TYR A 183 -15.37 4.42 -2.96
N LYS A 184 -15.05 5.30 -2.03
CA LYS A 184 -15.12 6.74 -2.24
C LYS A 184 -13.83 7.42 -1.80
N ILE A 185 -13.27 8.25 -2.67
CA ILE A 185 -12.13 9.11 -2.34
C ILE A 185 -12.61 10.55 -2.35
N ASN A 186 -12.62 11.18 -1.18
CA ASN A 186 -12.88 12.61 -1.05
C ASN A 186 -11.60 13.38 -1.33
N LEU A 187 -11.70 14.40 -2.16
CA LEU A 187 -10.57 15.23 -2.50
C LEU A 187 -10.42 16.35 -1.47
N ASN A 188 -9.25 16.41 -0.85
CA ASN A 188 -8.92 17.52 0.03
C ASN A 188 -8.82 18.82 -0.78
N CYS A 189 -9.36 19.90 -0.24
CA CYS A 189 -9.05 21.23 -0.75
C CYS A 189 -7.57 21.52 -0.47
N THR A 190 -6.88 22.03 -1.47
CA THR A 190 -5.47 22.41 -1.37
C THR A 190 -5.20 23.29 -0.17
N THR A 191 -4.12 23.00 0.56
CA THR A 191 -3.59 23.79 1.69
C THR A 191 -4.43 23.83 2.97
N LEU A 192 -5.01 22.71 3.36
CA LEU A 192 -5.55 22.57 4.69
C LEU A 192 -4.42 22.67 5.73
N LYS A 193 -4.51 23.68 6.59
CA LYS A 193 -3.72 23.85 7.82
C LYS A 193 -2.24 24.25 7.68
N GLY A 194 -1.69 24.46 6.49
CA GLY A 194 -0.33 24.98 6.29
C GLY A 194 0.79 24.02 6.70
N PHE A 195 0.52 22.73 6.78
CA PHE A 195 1.52 21.68 7.01
C PHE A 195 1.78 20.92 5.71
N ASP A 196 3.03 20.52 5.50
CA ASP A 196 3.39 19.66 4.38
C ASP A 196 2.83 18.26 4.61
N PRO A 197 2.00 17.72 3.70
CA PRO A 197 1.46 16.39 3.84
C PRO A 197 2.55 15.33 3.63
N ILE A 198 2.49 14.24 4.38
CA ILE A 198 3.37 13.09 4.22
C ILE A 198 2.50 11.90 3.87
N ARG A 199 2.76 11.29 2.70
CA ARG A 199 2.04 10.11 2.25
C ARG A 199 2.86 8.87 2.51
N LEU A 200 2.29 7.92 3.25
CA LEU A 200 2.83 6.58 3.43
C LEU A 200 2.06 5.56 2.62
N THR A 201 2.77 4.53 2.22
CA THR A 201 2.22 3.26 1.76
C THR A 201 2.86 2.13 2.52
N TRP A 202 2.09 1.09 2.80
CA TRP A 202 2.55 -0.10 3.51
C TRP A 202 1.89 -1.35 2.96
N LEU A 203 2.56 -2.48 3.17
CA LEU A 203 2.02 -3.78 2.83
C LEU A 203 1.01 -4.18 3.90
N ASN A 204 -0.26 -4.36 3.52
CA ASN A 204 -1.33 -4.73 4.43
C ASN A 204 -1.34 -6.26 4.72
N GLN A 205 -2.27 -6.72 5.55
CA GLN A 205 -2.36 -8.13 5.92
C GLN A 205 -2.62 -9.08 4.74
N TRP A 206 -3.14 -8.60 3.62
CA TRP A 206 -3.39 -9.37 2.41
C TRP A 206 -2.20 -9.40 1.44
N GLY A 207 -1.11 -8.71 1.78
CA GLY A 207 0.05 -8.57 0.91
C GLY A 207 -0.15 -7.62 -0.26
N VAL A 208 -1.04 -6.66 -0.14
CA VAL A 208 -1.26 -5.57 -1.10
C VAL A 208 -1.03 -4.22 -0.43
N TRP A 209 -1.02 -3.14 -1.21
CA TRP A 209 -0.62 -1.84 -0.73
C TRP A 209 -1.80 -1.02 -0.23
N ASP A 210 -1.70 -0.50 0.97
CA ASP A 210 -2.58 0.51 1.54
C ASP A 210 -1.87 1.86 1.64
N TYR A 211 -2.65 2.95 1.70
CA TYR A 211 -2.15 4.31 1.56
C TYR A 211 -2.84 5.26 2.53
N TYR A 212 -2.06 6.11 3.19
CA TYR A 212 -2.60 7.17 4.02
C TYR A 212 -1.75 8.44 3.93
N THR A 213 -2.42 9.61 3.89
CA THR A 213 -1.76 10.91 3.85
C THR A 213 -1.92 11.62 5.18
N PHE A 214 -0.80 11.80 5.89
CA PHE A 214 -0.72 12.54 7.14
C PHE A 214 -0.74 14.03 6.83
N THR A 215 -1.81 14.72 7.19
CA THR A 215 -2.04 16.14 6.86
C THR A 215 -1.81 17.08 8.02
N MET A 216 -1.54 16.54 9.23
CA MET A 216 -1.27 17.34 10.41
C MET A 216 0.22 17.62 10.56
N LYS A 217 0.57 18.38 11.60
CA LYS A 217 1.95 18.79 11.88
C LYS A 217 2.91 17.60 11.80
N SER A 218 3.93 17.74 10.96
CA SER A 218 5.08 16.86 10.91
C SER A 218 6.31 17.57 11.45
N SER A 219 7.29 16.79 11.92
CA SER A 219 8.60 17.32 12.31
C SER A 219 9.71 16.39 11.85
N LYS A 220 10.75 16.97 11.31
CA LYS A 220 11.92 16.28 10.79
C LYS A 220 13.11 16.52 11.72
N THR A 221 13.67 15.47 12.29
CA THR A 221 14.81 15.51 13.19
C THR A 221 16.02 14.86 12.54
N ILE A 222 17.11 15.60 12.40
CA ILE A 222 18.37 15.08 11.89
C ILE A 222 19.32 14.88 13.06
N SER A 223 19.72 13.64 13.29
CA SER A 223 20.71 13.25 14.31
C SER A 223 22.01 12.84 13.64
N THR A 224 23.12 13.40 14.10
CA THR A 224 24.44 13.07 13.56
C THR A 224 25.28 12.32 14.59
N LYS A 225 25.95 11.26 14.13
CA LYS A 225 26.92 10.50 14.92
C LYS A 225 28.26 10.49 14.21
N GLY A 226 29.27 11.07 14.82
CA GLY A 226 30.61 11.20 14.24
C GLY A 226 31.69 10.46 15.03
N SER A 227 32.72 10.02 14.32
CA SER A 227 33.98 9.57 14.89
C SER A 227 35.03 10.67 14.70
N THR A 228 35.77 10.97 15.73
CA THR A 228 36.80 12.01 15.70
C THR A 228 38.20 11.42 15.84
N TYR A 229 39.19 12.08 15.28
CA TYR A 229 40.58 11.74 15.47
C TYR A 229 41.37 13.00 15.88
N GLN A 230 42.47 12.80 16.57
CA GLN A 230 43.39 13.87 16.94
C GLN A 230 44.47 13.96 15.86
N GLN A 231 44.57 15.09 15.20
CA GLN A 231 45.63 15.34 14.24
C GLN A 231 46.80 15.99 14.94
N LEU A 232 48.04 15.57 14.60
CA LEU A 232 49.25 16.22 15.06
C LEU A 232 49.36 17.64 14.50
N ALA A 233 49.82 18.57 15.33
CA ALA A 233 49.87 19.98 14.98
C ALA A 233 51.05 20.33 14.07
N GLY A 234 51.88 19.41 13.66
CA GLY A 234 53.06 19.69 12.87
C GLY A 234 53.40 18.63 11.84
N SER A 235 54.45 18.90 11.06
CA SER A 235 54.96 17.99 10.04
C SER A 235 56.47 17.75 10.22
N TRP A 236 56.95 16.56 9.87
CA TRP A 236 58.35 16.12 9.91
C TRP A 236 59.00 16.10 8.52
N ASN A 237 58.41 16.74 7.53
CA ASN A 237 58.88 16.66 6.14
C ASN A 237 60.11 17.47 5.84
N GLU A 238 60.57 18.23 6.81
CA GLU A 238 61.77 19.04 6.71
C GLU A 238 62.71 18.74 7.89
N SER A 239 63.93 19.21 7.83
CA SER A 239 64.98 18.99 8.85
C SER A 239 64.61 19.45 10.26
N ALA A 240 63.53 20.17 10.43
CA ALA A 240 62.94 20.57 11.71
C ALA A 240 61.45 20.34 11.77
N TYR A 241 60.94 19.94 12.94
CA TYR A 241 59.50 19.83 13.18
C TYR A 241 58.89 21.24 13.17
N ARG A 242 57.95 21.47 12.25
CA ARG A 242 57.18 22.70 12.16
C ARG A 242 55.79 22.52 12.75
N ILE A 243 55.41 23.42 13.63
CA ILE A 243 54.07 23.48 14.19
C ILE A 243 53.20 24.40 13.33
N ASP A 244 52.22 23.82 12.66
CA ASP A 244 51.20 24.56 11.93
C ASP A 244 49.88 24.42 12.71
N SER A 245 49.47 25.43 13.44
CA SER A 245 48.31 25.38 14.35
C SER A 245 47.01 25.02 13.65
N PHE A 246 46.88 25.37 12.37
CA PHE A 246 45.70 25.04 11.55
C PHE A 246 45.59 23.54 11.19
N LYS A 247 46.67 22.78 11.31
CA LYS A 247 46.70 21.34 11.06
C LYS A 247 46.31 20.51 12.27
N GLY A 248 46.45 21.05 13.47
CA GLY A 248 46.20 20.33 14.72
C GLY A 248 44.73 20.25 15.13
N GLY A 249 44.49 19.62 16.27
CA GLY A 249 43.20 19.56 16.91
C GLY A 249 42.37 18.29 16.57
N LYS A 250 41.16 18.26 17.11
CA LYS A 250 40.21 17.20 16.83
C LYS A 250 39.47 17.49 15.52
N LYS A 251 39.47 16.52 14.64
CA LYS A 251 38.74 16.56 13.35
C LYS A 251 37.82 15.36 13.23
N SER A 252 36.70 15.53 12.52
CA SER A 252 35.81 14.45 12.23
C SER A 252 36.39 13.58 11.13
N PHE A 253 36.46 12.26 11.39
CA PHE A 253 36.86 11.26 10.41
C PHE A 253 35.65 10.79 9.59
N ARG A 254 34.51 10.60 10.27
CA ARG A 254 33.27 10.13 9.68
C ARG A 254 32.10 10.77 10.42
N VAL A 255 31.10 11.21 9.66
CA VAL A 255 29.84 11.68 10.21
C VAL A 255 28.72 10.92 9.48
N ASN A 256 27.91 10.19 10.25
CA ASN A 256 26.68 9.56 9.77
C ASN A 256 25.51 10.42 10.24
N ALA A 257 24.60 10.71 9.35
CA ALA A 257 23.34 11.37 9.68
C ALA A 257 22.20 10.33 9.62
N THR A 258 21.30 10.40 10.57
CA THR A 258 20.04 9.69 10.60
C THR A 258 18.92 10.71 10.65
N GLU A 259 17.98 10.57 9.78
CA GLU A 259 16.80 11.41 9.70
C GLU A 259 15.61 10.65 10.27
N LYS A 260 14.82 11.32 11.08
CA LYS A 260 13.56 10.83 11.65
C LYS A 260 12.46 11.81 11.34
N ILE A 261 11.34 11.29 10.89
CA ILE A 261 10.16 12.07 10.58
C ILE A 261 9.02 11.63 11.51
N THR A 262 8.54 12.56 12.30
CA THR A 262 7.37 12.37 13.15
C THR A 262 6.16 12.97 12.44
N MET A 263 5.10 12.20 12.28
CA MET A 263 3.89 12.60 11.58
C MET A 263 2.65 12.31 12.40
N ASN A 264 1.63 13.14 12.27
CA ASN A 264 0.40 13.02 13.02
C ASN A 264 -0.79 12.83 12.07
N THR A 265 -1.72 11.96 12.47
CA THR A 265 -3.00 11.82 11.77
C THR A 265 -3.87 13.03 12.04
N ASP A 266 -4.83 13.30 11.16
CA ASP A 266 -6.00 14.08 11.52
C ASP A 266 -6.88 13.26 12.49
N PHE A 267 -8.03 13.77 12.84
CA PHE A 267 -8.98 13.00 13.64
C PHE A 267 -9.46 11.79 12.87
N VAL A 268 -9.32 10.63 13.44
CA VAL A 268 -9.67 9.34 12.86
C VAL A 268 -10.74 8.66 13.70
N ASN A 269 -11.51 7.79 13.10
CA ASN A 269 -12.52 6.98 13.76
C ASN A 269 -11.94 5.62 14.21
N GLU A 270 -12.76 4.78 14.82
CA GLU A 270 -12.36 3.49 15.36
C GLU A 270 -11.92 2.50 14.25
N SER A 271 -12.60 2.47 13.12
CA SER A 271 -12.23 1.59 12.00
C SER A 271 -10.90 1.99 11.37
N GLU A 272 -10.61 3.29 11.26
CA GLU A 272 -9.30 3.77 10.82
C GLU A 272 -8.21 3.42 11.85
N SER A 273 -8.56 3.46 13.14
CA SER A 273 -7.65 3.03 14.20
C SER A 273 -7.28 1.54 14.07
N GLU A 274 -8.21 0.67 13.75
CA GLU A 274 -7.93 -0.75 13.51
C GLU A 274 -7.05 -0.96 12.29
N TRP A 275 -7.30 -0.21 11.24
CA TRP A 275 -6.51 -0.26 10.02
C TRP A 275 -5.04 0.18 10.23
N PHE A 276 -4.77 1.19 11.05
CA PHE A 276 -3.39 1.59 11.38
C PHE A 276 -2.59 0.52 12.15
N GLU A 277 -3.23 -0.49 12.74
CA GLU A 277 -2.51 -1.63 13.27
C GLU A 277 -1.72 -2.37 12.20
N GLU A 278 -2.22 -2.40 10.96
CA GLU A 278 -1.52 -3.01 9.84
C GLU A 278 -0.26 -2.23 9.44
N LEU A 279 -0.27 -0.90 9.56
CA LEU A 279 0.93 -0.09 9.34
C LEU A 279 2.06 -0.50 10.30
N ILE A 280 1.75 -0.74 11.59
CA ILE A 280 2.76 -1.11 12.58
C ILE A 280 3.29 -2.53 12.36
N ASN A 281 2.43 -3.43 11.91
CA ASN A 281 2.78 -4.82 11.64
C ASN A 281 3.39 -5.03 10.25
N SER A 282 3.38 -4.00 9.40
CA SER A 282 3.87 -4.11 8.04
C SER A 282 5.38 -4.31 7.98
N PRO A 283 5.85 -5.31 7.20
CA PRO A 283 7.27 -5.52 6.96
C PRO A 283 7.87 -4.48 6.00
N GLU A 284 7.04 -3.81 5.21
CA GLU A 284 7.47 -2.87 4.18
C GLU A 284 6.66 -1.57 4.23
N VAL A 285 7.34 -0.46 4.45
CA VAL A 285 6.75 0.88 4.52
C VAL A 285 7.56 1.83 3.66
N TYR A 286 6.88 2.68 2.90
CA TYR A 286 7.51 3.67 2.02
C TYR A 286 6.84 5.04 2.17
N ILE A 287 7.65 6.10 2.01
CA ILE A 287 7.15 7.46 1.78
C ILE A 287 6.97 7.64 0.27
N LEU A 288 5.85 8.21 -0.13
CA LEU A 288 5.57 8.62 -1.50
C LEU A 288 5.65 10.15 -1.58
N ASP A 289 6.66 10.65 -2.30
CA ASP A 289 6.90 12.08 -2.44
C ASP A 289 6.40 12.62 -3.77
N GLY A 290 5.32 13.38 -3.74
CA GLY A 290 4.90 14.25 -4.82
C GLY A 290 4.25 13.57 -6.03
N PHE A 291 3.93 14.41 -7.00
CA PHE A 291 3.37 14.04 -8.30
C PHE A 291 4.37 14.32 -9.41
N GLN A 292 4.52 13.39 -10.35
CA GLN A 292 5.28 13.63 -11.56
C GLN A 292 4.47 13.30 -12.81
N ALA A 293 4.45 14.23 -13.72
CA ALA A 293 3.80 14.08 -15.02
C ALA A 293 4.57 13.13 -15.97
N ASP A 294 5.85 12.87 -15.70
CA ASP A 294 6.68 12.01 -16.53
C ASP A 294 6.62 10.56 -16.07
N SER A 295 6.11 9.68 -16.92
CA SER A 295 5.93 8.24 -16.68
C SER A 295 7.21 7.41 -16.85
N SER A 296 8.39 8.02 -16.95
CA SER A 296 9.64 7.27 -17.06
C SER A 296 9.97 6.49 -15.79
N LEU A 297 10.46 5.26 -15.92
CA LEU A 297 10.85 4.41 -14.79
C LEU A 297 11.89 5.05 -13.86
N SER A 298 12.68 6.01 -14.37
CA SER A 298 13.64 6.78 -13.57
C SER A 298 12.95 7.67 -12.52
N SER A 299 11.70 8.00 -12.73
CA SER A 299 10.92 8.83 -11.82
C SER A 299 10.51 8.09 -10.54
N LEU A 300 10.22 6.80 -10.58
CA LEU A 300 9.86 6.02 -9.40
C LEU A 300 10.93 6.09 -8.30
N ASN A 301 12.21 6.10 -8.67
CA ASN A 301 13.30 6.19 -7.71
C ASN A 301 13.33 7.50 -6.91
N ASN A 302 12.67 8.55 -7.39
CA ASN A 302 12.59 9.84 -6.72
C ASN A 302 11.32 9.98 -5.85
N TYR A 303 10.35 9.09 -6.04
CA TYR A 303 9.05 9.18 -5.36
C TYR A 303 8.88 8.20 -4.23
N VAL A 304 9.54 7.06 -4.30
CA VAL A 304 9.35 5.96 -3.37
C VAL A 304 10.60 5.85 -2.51
N THR A 305 10.51 6.33 -1.28
CA THR A 305 11.61 6.25 -0.32
C THR A 305 11.29 5.17 0.71
N PRO A 306 12.10 4.08 0.78
CA PRO A 306 11.92 3.07 1.80
C PRO A 306 12.21 3.65 3.18
N VAL A 307 11.32 3.40 4.13
CA VAL A 307 11.46 3.87 5.51
C VAL A 307 11.23 2.73 6.49
N ARG A 308 11.75 2.91 7.69
CA ARG A 308 11.51 1.99 8.79
C ARG A 308 10.64 2.68 9.83
N LEU A 309 9.50 2.11 10.11
CA LEU A 309 8.68 2.57 11.24
C LEU A 309 9.43 2.35 12.55
N THR A 310 9.64 3.40 13.33
CA THR A 310 10.31 3.36 14.64
C THR A 310 9.28 3.34 15.79
N THR A 311 8.03 3.68 15.52
CA THR A 311 6.92 3.53 16.46
C THR A 311 6.71 2.04 16.76
N SER A 312 7.01 1.63 17.99
CA SER A 312 6.96 0.22 18.41
C SER A 312 5.75 -0.11 19.27
N SER A 313 4.93 0.87 19.62
CA SER A 313 3.74 0.68 20.44
C SER A 313 2.56 1.43 19.87
N TYR A 314 1.43 0.79 19.89
CA TYR A 314 0.17 1.32 19.41
C TYR A 314 -0.93 1.06 20.44
N THR A 315 -1.61 2.10 20.86
CA THR A 315 -2.69 1.98 21.81
C THR A 315 -4.01 2.23 21.09
N LYS A 316 -4.80 1.18 20.91
CA LYS A 316 -6.18 1.34 20.43
C LYS A 316 -6.96 2.10 21.49
N LYS A 317 -7.54 3.20 21.07
CA LYS A 317 -8.41 4.01 21.93
C LYS A 317 -9.85 3.63 21.65
N THR A 318 -10.55 3.14 22.64
CA THR A 318 -12.00 2.97 22.58
C THR A 318 -12.63 4.22 23.17
N VAL A 319 -13.50 4.86 22.41
CA VAL A 319 -14.02 6.18 22.78
C VAL A 319 -15.34 6.03 23.51
N ALA A 320 -15.36 6.45 24.76
CA ALA A 320 -16.61 6.61 25.48
C ALA A 320 -17.35 7.90 25.11
N ASN A 321 -16.65 9.01 24.86
CA ASN A 321 -17.28 10.34 24.74
C ASN A 321 -16.98 11.14 23.47
N ASP A 322 -15.84 10.98 22.80
CA ASP A 322 -15.41 11.93 21.74
C ASP A 322 -15.15 11.29 20.39
N LYS A 323 -15.49 10.17 20.03
CA LYS A 323 -15.36 9.50 18.70
C LYS A 323 -14.19 9.93 17.78
N LEU A 324 -13.31 10.82 18.22
CA LEU A 324 -12.21 11.39 17.44
C LEU A 324 -10.88 11.10 18.12
N MET A 325 -9.99 10.43 17.41
CA MET A 325 -8.69 9.99 17.91
C MET A 325 -7.60 10.55 16.99
N GLN A 326 -6.43 10.83 17.58
CA GLN A 326 -5.24 11.19 16.82
C GLN A 326 -4.10 10.24 17.19
N TYR A 327 -3.31 9.90 16.20
CA TYR A 327 -2.13 9.06 16.33
C TYR A 327 -0.89 9.74 15.80
N THR A 328 0.24 9.39 16.41
CA THR A 328 1.56 9.86 16.01
C THR A 328 2.40 8.67 15.61
N PHE A 329 3.02 8.76 14.44
CA PHE A 329 3.94 7.76 13.92
C PHE A 329 5.29 8.39 13.65
N GLU A 330 6.35 7.60 13.76
CA GLU A 330 7.73 8.00 13.50
C GLU A 330 8.41 7.00 12.57
N VAL A 331 9.01 7.51 11.52
CA VAL A 331 9.81 6.74 10.55
C VAL A 331 11.23 7.23 10.46
#